data_ca2c44863130bce466ca31c7ce9831c7
#
_entry.id   ca2c44863130bce466ca31c7ce9831c7
#
_cell.length_a   1.000
_cell.length_b   1.000
_cell.length_c   1.000
_cell.angle_alpha   90.00
_cell.angle_beta   90.00
_cell.angle_gamma   90.00
#
_symmetry.space_group_name_H-M   'P 1'
#
loop_
_entity.id
_entity.type
_entity.pdbx_description
1 polymer ?
#
loop_
_entity_poly.entity_id
_entity_poly.type
_entity_poly.pdbx_seq_one_letter_code
_entity_poly.pdbx_strand_id
1 'polypeptide(L)'
;EAIVAEFEADLSGEDLRVIAIDLRAKINDGVVVLFSKGQERATLVAAVGAAAKSGGVKAGEIVKTASVLLGGGGGGKDDFAQGGGNNQELIGDAVKEIKKFLESVK
;
A
#
# COMPACT_ATOMS: atom_id res chain seq x y z
N GLU A 1 6.22 -6.32 11.57
CA GLU A 1 6.52 -4.89 11.47
C GLU A 1 5.93 -4.29 10.20
N ALA A 2 5.36 -3.09 10.28
CA ALA A 2 4.68 -2.50 9.14
C ALA A 2 4.93 -0.99 9.07
N ILE A 3 5.07 -0.49 7.84
CA ILE A 3 5.16 0.94 7.56
C ILE A 3 3.99 1.30 6.66
N VAL A 4 3.16 2.25 7.09
CA VAL A 4 2.09 2.80 6.27
C VAL A 4 2.30 4.30 6.22
N ALA A 5 2.59 4.84 5.05
CA ALA A 5 2.94 6.24 4.90
C ALA A 5 2.21 6.87 3.71
N GLU A 6 2.09 8.17 3.77
CA GLU A 6 1.41 8.97 2.76
C GLU A 6 2.34 10.10 2.34
N PHE A 7 2.46 10.32 1.03
CA PHE A 7 3.25 11.40 0.48
C PHE A 7 2.33 12.44 -0.16
N GLU A 8 2.48 13.68 0.22
CA GLU A 8 1.76 14.78 -0.41
C GLU A 8 2.54 15.30 -1.62
N ALA A 9 2.85 14.38 -2.52
CA ALA A 9 3.59 14.66 -3.74
C ALA A 9 3.03 13.76 -4.82
N ASP A 10 3.08 14.23 -6.05
CA ASP A 10 2.56 13.48 -7.19
C ASP A 10 3.60 12.47 -7.68
N LEU A 11 3.75 11.41 -6.92
CA LEU A 11 4.68 10.34 -7.25
C LEU A 11 3.98 9.27 -8.09
N SER A 12 4.69 8.76 -9.09
CA SER A 12 4.15 7.69 -9.91
C SER A 12 4.19 6.36 -9.17
N GLY A 13 3.47 5.37 -9.70
CA GLY A 13 3.55 4.02 -9.16
C GLY A 13 4.97 3.47 -9.19
N GLU A 14 5.74 3.81 -10.22
CA GLU A 14 7.13 3.40 -10.34
C GLU A 14 7.99 4.00 -9.22
N ASP A 15 7.80 5.29 -8.94
CA ASP A 15 8.51 5.96 -7.85
C ASP A 15 8.20 5.31 -6.51
N LEU A 16 6.92 5.06 -6.25
CA LEU A 16 6.49 4.43 -5.01
C LEU A 16 7.04 3.01 -4.90
N ARG A 17 7.09 2.30 -6.01
CA ARG A 17 7.63 0.94 -6.04
C ARG A 17 9.08 0.89 -5.58
N VAL A 18 9.91 1.80 -6.10
CA VAL A 18 11.32 1.86 -5.73
C VAL A 18 11.47 2.11 -4.23
N ILE A 19 10.71 3.08 -3.72
CA ILE A 19 10.75 3.42 -2.31
C ILE A 19 10.27 2.25 -1.45
N ALA A 20 9.18 1.60 -1.86
CA ALA A 20 8.59 0.51 -1.08
C ALA A 20 9.52 -0.70 -1.01
N ILE A 21 10.17 -1.06 -2.11
CA ILE A 21 11.09 -2.18 -2.14
C ILE A 21 12.31 -1.90 -1.25
N ASP A 22 12.82 -0.68 -1.31
CA ASP A 22 13.94 -0.27 -0.47
C ASP A 22 13.58 -0.34 1.01
N LEU A 23 12.42 0.20 1.38
CA LEU A 23 11.97 0.17 2.77
C LEU A 23 11.69 -1.26 3.26
N ARG A 24 11.11 -2.10 2.41
CA ARG A 24 10.85 -3.49 2.78
C ARG A 24 12.13 -4.21 3.14
N ALA A 25 13.19 -3.97 2.38
CA ALA A 25 14.49 -4.59 2.65
C ALA A 25 15.06 -4.14 4.00
N LYS A 26 14.75 -2.92 4.41
CA LYS A 26 15.27 -2.34 5.65
C LYS A 26 14.50 -2.75 6.89
N ILE A 27 13.25 -3.20 6.75
CA ILE A 27 12.41 -3.56 7.90
C ILE A 27 12.25 -5.07 8.06
N ASN A 28 13.19 -5.81 7.54
CA ASN A 28 13.32 -7.24 7.85
C ASN A 28 12.07 -8.04 7.48
N ASP A 29 11.68 -7.96 6.20
CA ASP A 29 10.53 -8.69 5.66
C ASP A 29 9.16 -8.28 6.21
N GLY A 30 9.03 -7.03 6.63
CA GLY A 30 7.74 -6.52 7.06
C GLY A 30 6.85 -6.11 5.89
N VAL A 31 5.87 -5.28 6.18
CA VAL A 31 4.90 -4.78 5.20
C VAL A 31 5.10 -3.29 5.01
N VAL A 32 5.15 -2.84 3.75
CA VAL A 32 5.25 -1.42 3.42
C VAL A 32 4.07 -1.06 2.53
N VAL A 33 3.29 -0.07 2.94
CA VAL A 33 2.17 0.45 2.14
C VAL A 33 2.38 1.95 1.99
N LEU A 34 2.51 2.42 0.77
CA LEU A 34 2.77 3.82 0.48
C LEU A 34 1.68 4.39 -0.40
N PHE A 35 1.23 5.60 -0.03
CA PHE A 35 0.22 6.33 -0.80
C PHE A 35 0.84 7.62 -1.32
N SER A 36 0.44 8.01 -2.54
CA SER A 36 0.81 9.30 -3.12
C SER A 36 -0.46 10.08 -3.42
N LYS A 37 -0.55 11.30 -2.91
CA LYS A 37 -1.68 12.18 -3.15
C LYS A 37 -1.32 13.11 -4.31
N GLY A 38 -1.71 12.72 -5.53
CA GLY A 38 -1.52 13.55 -6.71
C GLY A 38 -2.60 14.62 -6.83
N GLN A 39 -2.57 15.37 -7.93
CA GLN A 39 -3.54 16.44 -8.17
C GLN A 39 -4.92 15.91 -8.50
N GLU A 40 -5.00 14.81 -9.23
CA GLU A 40 -6.28 14.28 -9.72
C GLU A 40 -6.56 12.86 -9.29
N ARG A 41 -5.57 12.20 -8.69
CA ARG A 41 -5.76 10.82 -8.27
C ARG A 41 -4.79 10.44 -7.16
N ALA A 42 -5.14 9.38 -6.46
CA ALA A 42 -4.27 8.75 -5.49
C ALA A 42 -3.64 7.52 -6.13
N THR A 43 -2.39 7.26 -5.79
CA THR A 43 -1.68 6.06 -6.21
C THR A 43 -1.19 5.36 -4.95
N LEU A 44 -1.18 4.04 -4.94
CA LEU A 44 -0.64 3.32 -3.80
C LEU A 44 0.09 2.07 -4.25
N VAL A 45 1.04 1.66 -3.43
CA VAL A 45 1.72 0.39 -3.60
C VAL A 45 1.79 -0.32 -2.26
N ALA A 46 1.86 -1.63 -2.30
CA ALA A 46 2.11 -2.45 -1.12
C ALA A 46 3.21 -3.44 -1.45
N ALA A 47 4.18 -3.53 -0.57
CA ALA A 47 5.26 -4.51 -0.67
C ALA A 47 5.25 -5.35 0.60
N VAL A 48 5.20 -6.66 0.44
CA VAL A 48 5.07 -7.61 1.56
C VAL A 48 6.26 -8.55 1.54
N GLY A 49 6.98 -8.60 2.64
CA GLY A 49 8.12 -9.50 2.78
C GLY A 49 7.70 -10.96 2.98
N ALA A 50 8.66 -11.86 2.87
CA ALA A 50 8.38 -13.30 2.92
C ALA A 50 7.73 -13.72 4.22
N ALA A 51 8.19 -13.20 5.34
CA ALA A 51 7.64 -13.58 6.65
C ALA A 51 6.19 -13.16 6.80
N ALA A 52 5.86 -11.92 6.38
CA ALA A 52 4.47 -11.42 6.46
C ALA A 52 3.56 -12.19 5.50
N LYS A 53 4.06 -12.52 4.32
CA LYS A 53 3.32 -13.31 3.34
C LYS A 53 2.98 -14.69 3.90
N SER A 54 3.94 -15.32 4.54
CA SER A 54 3.73 -16.63 5.20
C SER A 54 2.69 -16.54 6.31
N GLY A 55 2.55 -15.37 6.95
CA GLY A 55 1.56 -15.13 7.97
C GLY A 55 0.18 -14.78 7.44
N GLY A 56 -0.01 -14.77 6.11
CA GLY A 56 -1.30 -14.52 5.50
C GLY A 56 -1.51 -13.12 4.96
N VAL A 57 -0.51 -12.25 5.03
CA VAL A 57 -0.62 -10.90 4.48
C VAL A 57 -0.28 -10.94 2.99
N LYS A 58 -1.16 -10.42 2.17
CA LYS A 58 -0.97 -10.39 0.71
C LYS A 58 -1.10 -8.98 0.18
N ALA A 59 -0.09 -8.55 -0.57
CA ALA A 59 -0.07 -7.20 -1.13
C ALA A 59 -1.28 -6.92 -2.01
N GLY A 60 -1.68 -7.89 -2.83
CA GLY A 60 -2.85 -7.74 -3.70
C GLY A 60 -4.13 -7.45 -2.94
N GLU A 61 -4.34 -8.07 -1.79
CA GLU A 61 -5.52 -7.84 -0.97
C GLU A 61 -5.50 -6.46 -0.33
N ILE A 62 -4.33 -6.01 0.14
CA ILE A 62 -4.16 -4.68 0.71
C ILE A 62 -4.52 -3.62 -0.32
N VAL A 63 -3.94 -3.75 -1.51
CA VAL A 63 -4.16 -2.79 -2.59
C VAL A 63 -5.61 -2.79 -3.04
N LYS A 64 -6.22 -3.96 -3.16
CA LYS A 64 -7.61 -4.07 -3.57
C LYS A 64 -8.54 -3.35 -2.58
N THR A 65 -8.35 -3.60 -1.28
CA THR A 65 -9.15 -2.98 -0.24
C THR A 65 -9.01 -1.45 -0.26
N ALA A 66 -7.79 -0.96 -0.33
CA ALA A 66 -7.53 0.47 -0.34
C ALA A 66 -8.03 1.13 -1.62
N SER A 67 -7.85 0.48 -2.76
CA SER A 67 -8.25 1.05 -4.05
C SER A 67 -9.76 1.23 -4.16
N VAL A 68 -10.53 0.33 -3.59
CA VAL A 68 -12.00 0.45 -3.56
C VAL A 68 -12.39 1.73 -2.82
N LEU A 69 -11.76 2.01 -1.69
CA LEU A 69 -12.02 3.23 -0.94
C LEU A 69 -11.64 4.47 -1.73
N LEU A 70 -10.60 4.38 -2.54
CA LEU A 70 -10.15 5.50 -3.35
C LEU A 70 -10.95 5.66 -4.64
N GLY A 71 -11.95 4.82 -4.86
CA GLY A 71 -12.79 4.91 -6.04
C GLY A 71 -12.16 4.38 -7.31
N GLY A 72 -11.20 3.48 -7.18
CA GLY A 72 -10.51 2.90 -8.32
C GLY A 72 -10.31 1.42 -8.16
N GLY A 73 -9.20 0.94 -8.66
CA GLY A 73 -8.89 -0.47 -8.60
C GLY A 73 -7.40 -0.71 -8.66
N GLY A 74 -7.01 -1.93 -8.38
CA GLY A 74 -5.63 -2.32 -8.42
C GLY A 74 -5.49 -3.78 -8.05
N GLY A 75 -4.28 -4.23 -8.01
CA GLY A 75 -3.98 -5.60 -7.65
C GLY A 75 -2.54 -5.92 -8.00
N GLY A 76 -2.20 -7.17 -7.90
CA GLY A 76 -0.86 -7.62 -8.18
C GLY A 76 -0.61 -8.97 -7.53
N LYS A 77 0.64 -9.20 -7.22
CA LYS A 77 1.06 -10.46 -6.62
C LYS A 77 0.94 -10.38 -5.10
N ASP A 78 1.27 -11.49 -4.43
CA ASP A 78 1.20 -11.54 -2.97
C ASP A 78 2.32 -10.72 -2.32
N ASP A 79 3.43 -10.53 -2.98
CA ASP A 79 4.58 -9.80 -2.44
C ASP A 79 4.66 -8.35 -2.90
N PHE A 80 3.98 -7.99 -3.99
CA PHE A 80 3.95 -6.61 -4.45
C PHE A 80 2.70 -6.35 -5.30
N ALA A 81 2.05 -5.22 -5.04
CA ALA A 81 0.87 -4.81 -5.80
C ALA A 81 0.80 -3.29 -5.84
N GLN A 82 0.03 -2.79 -6.79
CA GLN A 82 -0.14 -1.36 -6.96
C GLN A 82 -1.56 -1.04 -7.46
N GLY A 83 -2.06 0.12 -7.09
CA GLY A 83 -3.40 0.56 -7.49
C GLY A 83 -3.59 2.03 -7.23
N GLY A 84 -4.83 2.47 -7.25
CA GLY A 84 -5.18 3.86 -7.00
C GLY A 84 -6.61 4.16 -7.38
N GLY A 85 -6.97 5.43 -7.31
CA GLY A 85 -8.31 5.90 -7.63
C GLY A 85 -8.35 7.41 -7.65
N ASN A 86 -9.53 7.96 -7.95
CA ASN A 86 -9.70 9.40 -8.10
C ASN A 86 -10.06 10.12 -6.80
N ASN A 87 -10.35 9.39 -5.74
CA ASN A 87 -10.78 9.97 -4.47
C ASN A 87 -9.59 10.17 -3.53
N GLN A 88 -8.63 11.02 -3.93
CA GLN A 88 -7.44 11.25 -3.12
C GLN A 88 -7.75 11.83 -1.74
N GLU A 89 -8.89 12.48 -1.57
CA GLU A 89 -9.30 12.98 -0.26
C GLU A 89 -9.60 11.86 0.73
N LEU A 90 -9.77 10.63 0.26
CA LEU A 90 -10.03 9.49 1.12
C LEU A 90 -8.78 8.69 1.48
N ILE A 91 -7.58 9.21 1.14
CA ILE A 91 -6.33 8.54 1.49
C ILE A 91 -6.23 8.32 3.00
N GLY A 92 -6.61 9.32 3.80
CA GLY A 92 -6.60 9.19 5.25
C GLY A 92 -7.45 8.03 5.76
N ASP A 93 -8.63 7.84 5.17
CA ASP A 93 -9.52 6.73 5.51
C ASP A 93 -8.92 5.41 5.08
N ALA A 94 -8.30 5.37 3.90
CA ALA A 94 -7.65 4.16 3.39
C ALA A 94 -6.48 3.75 4.30
N VAL A 95 -5.69 4.72 4.75
CA VAL A 95 -4.59 4.48 5.68
C VAL A 95 -5.11 3.84 6.96
N LYS A 96 -6.20 4.36 7.51
CA LYS A 96 -6.80 3.81 8.72
C LYS A 96 -7.28 2.37 8.53
N GLU A 97 -7.93 2.11 7.40
CA GLU A 97 -8.40 0.76 7.11
C GLU A 97 -7.26 -0.24 6.96
N ILE A 98 -6.18 0.17 6.30
CA ILE A 98 -5.03 -0.71 6.13
C ILE A 98 -4.34 -0.99 7.47
N LYS A 99 -4.19 0.02 8.31
CA LYS A 99 -3.61 -0.18 9.65
C LYS A 99 -4.45 -1.15 10.47
N LYS A 100 -5.78 -1.02 10.40
CA LYS A 100 -6.71 -1.89 11.08
C LYS A 100 -6.60 -3.33 10.57
N PHE A 101 -6.53 -3.49 9.26
CA PHE A 101 -6.36 -4.79 8.62
C PHE A 101 -5.06 -5.46 9.09
N LEU A 102 -3.95 -4.72 9.10
CA LEU A 102 -2.66 -5.28 9.50
C LEU A 102 -2.64 -5.68 10.98
N GLU A 103 -3.36 -4.96 11.83
CA GLU A 103 -3.49 -5.34 13.23
C GLU A 103 -4.26 -6.65 13.40
N SER A 104 -5.23 -6.90 12.52
CA SER A 104 -6.12 -8.06 12.65
C SER A 104 -5.47 -9.37 12.21
N VAL A 105 -4.37 -9.32 11.46
CA VAL A 105 -3.69 -10.54 10.96
C VAL A 105 -2.51 -10.98 11.82
N LYS A 106 -2.40 -10.50 13.01
CA LYS A 106 -1.33 -10.91 13.92
C LYS A 106 -1.54 -12.32 14.45
#